data_cd5b1b782377a9876c7b18e47b277efd
#
_entry.id   cd5b1b782377a9876c7b18e47b277efd
#
_cell.length_a   1.000
_cell.length_b   1.000
_cell.length_c   1.000
_cell.angle_alpha   90.00
_cell.angle_beta   90.00
_cell.angle_gamma   90.00
#
_symmetry.space_group_name_H-M   'P 1'
#
loop_
_entity.id
_entity.type
_entity.pdbx_description
1 polymer ?
#
loop_
_entity_poly.entity_id
_entity_poly.type
_entity_poly.pdbx_seq_one_letter_code
_entity_poly.pdbx_strand_id
1 'polypeptide(L)'
;MSLHVHAGTNSRTCPVGGGTLLMTAWQAVVMQLGMIGLGRMGANMARRLQHGGHDCVVYDVNADAVTALAEEGFAGTTTLEEFVATLDTPRSIWVMIPAAFVSEMLDVLVPLLDTDDTVIDGGNSWYRLDVDRAKELTPKGIHYVDVGTSGGVAGLERGYSLMIGGGDTAIGR
;
A
#
# COMPACT_ATOMS: atom_id res chain seq x y z
N MET A 1 14.01 -11.82 -13.67
CA MET A 1 13.21 -10.65 -13.33
C MET A 1 12.02 -10.63 -14.27
N SER A 2 10.89 -11.18 -13.81
CA SER A 2 9.69 -11.36 -14.66
C SER A 2 8.74 -10.21 -14.37
N LEU A 3 8.40 -9.43 -15.39
CA LEU A 3 7.41 -8.35 -15.29
C LEU A 3 6.02 -8.97 -15.45
N HIS A 4 5.22 -8.94 -14.39
CA HIS A 4 3.79 -9.28 -14.52
C HIS A 4 2.97 -7.99 -14.51
N VAL A 5 2.30 -7.72 -15.63
CA VAL A 5 1.33 -6.64 -15.75
C VAL A 5 -0.05 -7.25 -15.50
N HIS A 6 -0.66 -6.94 -14.36
CA HIS A 6 -2.07 -7.27 -14.14
C HIS A 6 -2.95 -6.11 -14.61
N ALA A 7 -3.54 -6.27 -15.80
CA ALA A 7 -4.62 -5.41 -16.26
C ALA A 7 -5.95 -6.06 -15.85
N GLY A 8 -6.61 -5.48 -14.85
CA GLY A 8 -7.96 -5.87 -14.45
C GLY A 8 -8.96 -5.50 -15.54
N THR A 9 -9.33 -6.43 -16.40
CA THR A 9 -10.41 -6.27 -17.37
C THR A 9 -11.74 -6.60 -16.71
N ASN A 10 -12.56 -5.57 -16.49
CA ASN A 10 -13.95 -5.72 -16.07
C ASN A 10 -14.78 -6.11 -17.31
N SER A 11 -14.85 -7.39 -17.63
CA SER A 11 -15.73 -7.91 -18.71
C SER A 11 -17.10 -8.21 -18.14
N ARG A 12 -18.08 -7.33 -18.40
CA ARG A 12 -19.49 -7.65 -18.21
C ARG A 12 -19.95 -8.52 -19.38
N THR A 13 -20.17 -9.80 -19.14
CA THR A 13 -20.92 -10.65 -20.06
C THR A 13 -22.34 -10.80 -19.53
N CYS A 14 -23.34 -10.44 -20.36
CA CYS A 14 -24.75 -10.76 -20.12
C CYS A 14 -24.97 -12.25 -20.35
N PRO A 15 -25.66 -12.98 -19.45
CA PRO A 15 -26.08 -14.34 -19.71
C PRO A 15 -27.46 -14.37 -20.33
N VAL A 16 -27.61 -15.12 -21.42
CA VAL A 16 -28.90 -15.63 -21.94
C VAL A 16 -29.01 -17.07 -21.48
N GLY A 17 -30.09 -17.41 -20.74
CA GLY A 17 -30.47 -18.81 -20.46
C GLY A 17 -30.52 -19.15 -18.96
N GLY A 18 -31.73 -19.52 -18.50
CA GLY A 18 -32.08 -19.77 -17.10
C GLY A 18 -31.32 -20.92 -16.46
N GLY A 19 -30.64 -20.60 -15.43
CA GLY A 19 -30.08 -21.44 -14.40
C GLY A 19 -29.82 -20.58 -13.19
N THR A 20 -30.36 -20.96 -12.03
CA THR A 20 -30.07 -20.32 -10.76
C THR A 20 -28.59 -20.52 -10.44
N LEU A 21 -27.73 -19.64 -10.94
CA LEU A 21 -26.34 -19.54 -10.50
C LEU A 21 -26.38 -18.95 -9.09
N LEU A 22 -26.03 -19.77 -8.11
CA LEU A 22 -25.57 -19.30 -6.82
C LEU A 22 -24.39 -18.37 -7.12
N MET A 23 -24.64 -17.07 -7.16
CA MET A 23 -23.57 -16.07 -7.09
C MET A 23 -22.93 -16.25 -5.72
N THR A 24 -21.85 -17.03 -5.66
CA THR A 24 -20.91 -16.91 -4.56
C THR A 24 -20.46 -15.45 -4.56
N ALA A 25 -21.01 -14.67 -3.62
CA ALA A 25 -20.52 -13.34 -3.36
C ALA A 25 -19.00 -13.48 -3.15
N TRP A 26 -18.22 -12.92 -4.06
CA TRP A 26 -16.82 -12.68 -3.81
C TRP A 26 -16.80 -11.73 -2.60
N GLN A 27 -16.62 -12.30 -1.41
CA GLN A 27 -16.31 -11.49 -0.25
C GLN A 27 -15.00 -10.83 -0.58
N ALA A 28 -15.04 -9.53 -0.88
CA ALA A 28 -13.85 -8.72 -1.00
C ALA A 28 -13.07 -8.93 0.31
N VAL A 29 -11.86 -9.46 0.20
CA VAL A 29 -11.00 -9.59 1.37
C VAL A 29 -10.72 -8.17 1.83
N VAL A 30 -11.22 -7.81 3.02
CA VAL A 30 -10.88 -6.54 3.65
C VAL A 30 -9.41 -6.65 4.03
N MET A 31 -8.61 -5.73 3.54
CA MET A 31 -7.19 -5.62 3.87
C MET A 31 -6.99 -4.40 4.76
N GLN A 32 -6.09 -4.52 5.73
CA GLN A 32 -5.58 -3.37 6.45
C GLN A 32 -4.25 -2.94 5.83
N LEU A 33 -4.08 -1.65 5.59
CA LEU A 33 -2.86 -1.07 5.05
C LEU A 33 -2.42 0.13 5.87
N GLY A 34 -1.13 0.19 6.21
CA GLY A 34 -0.51 1.39 6.75
C GLY A 34 -0.08 2.33 5.62
N MET A 35 -0.44 3.61 5.70
CA MET A 35 -0.01 4.63 4.75
C MET A 35 0.88 5.65 5.43
N ILE A 36 2.15 5.72 5.04
CA ILE A 36 3.12 6.73 5.47
C ILE A 36 3.27 7.77 4.37
N GLY A 37 3.05 9.03 4.73
CA GLY A 37 3.09 10.16 3.80
C GLY A 37 1.71 10.50 3.24
N LEU A 38 1.13 11.57 3.77
CA LEU A 38 -0.24 12.02 3.49
C LEU A 38 -0.28 13.25 2.59
N GLY A 39 0.72 13.37 1.72
CA GLY A 39 0.67 14.31 0.61
C GLY A 39 -0.48 13.99 -0.35
N ARG A 40 -0.62 14.76 -1.42
CA ARG A 40 -1.73 14.61 -2.40
C ARG A 40 -1.92 13.18 -2.92
N MET A 41 -0.83 12.43 -3.11
CA MET A 41 -0.91 11.06 -3.60
C MET A 41 -1.33 10.09 -2.48
N GLY A 42 -0.62 10.07 -1.36
CA GLY A 42 -0.89 9.13 -0.26
C GLY A 42 -2.28 9.31 0.34
N ALA A 43 -2.70 10.54 0.63
CA ALA A 43 -4.05 10.81 1.12
C ALA A 43 -5.14 10.34 0.14
N ASN A 44 -4.96 10.57 -1.17
CA ASN A 44 -5.92 10.13 -2.18
C ASN A 44 -5.93 8.60 -2.34
N MET A 45 -4.78 7.94 -2.20
CA MET A 45 -4.73 6.48 -2.22
C MET A 45 -5.43 5.88 -1.00
N ALA A 46 -5.18 6.43 0.20
CA ALA A 46 -5.88 6.00 1.42
C ALA A 46 -7.40 6.15 1.26
N ARG A 47 -7.90 7.30 0.79
CA ARG A 47 -9.34 7.51 0.52
C ARG A 47 -9.90 6.50 -0.47
N ARG A 48 -9.16 6.22 -1.55
CA ARG A 48 -9.61 5.25 -2.55
C ARG A 48 -9.68 3.83 -1.99
N LEU A 49 -8.72 3.43 -1.17
CA LEU A 49 -8.73 2.13 -0.49
C LEU A 49 -9.92 2.02 0.48
N GLN A 50 -10.16 3.06 1.27
CA GLN A 50 -11.32 3.12 2.17
C GLN A 50 -12.65 3.04 1.41
N HIS A 51 -12.78 3.74 0.29
CA HIS A 51 -13.96 3.63 -0.60
C HIS A 51 -14.10 2.22 -1.20
N GLY A 52 -13.01 1.47 -1.33
CA GLY A 52 -12.99 0.07 -1.74
C GLY A 52 -13.34 -0.91 -0.62
N GLY A 53 -13.55 -0.43 0.60
CA GLY A 53 -13.88 -1.25 1.77
C GLY A 53 -12.66 -1.80 2.50
N HIS A 54 -11.46 -1.22 2.29
CA HIS A 54 -10.24 -1.57 3.00
C HIS A 54 -10.00 -0.63 4.17
N ASP A 55 -9.33 -1.10 5.21
CA ASP A 55 -8.94 -0.30 6.36
C ASP A 55 -7.57 0.33 6.15
N CYS A 56 -7.44 1.62 6.49
CA CYS A 56 -6.16 2.31 6.41
C CYS A 56 -5.81 2.95 7.75
N VAL A 57 -4.62 2.65 8.25
CA VAL A 57 -3.96 3.41 9.31
C VAL A 57 -3.03 4.43 8.65
N VAL A 58 -3.07 5.68 9.08
CA VAL A 58 -2.37 6.76 8.40
C VAL A 58 -1.39 7.49 9.32
N TYR A 59 -0.21 7.81 8.78
CA TYR A 59 0.85 8.53 9.47
C TYR A 59 1.55 9.53 8.54
N ASP A 60 1.85 10.69 9.06
CA ASP A 60 2.69 11.72 8.43
C ASP A 60 3.44 12.49 9.52
N VAL A 61 4.61 13.03 9.18
CA VAL A 61 5.35 13.95 10.06
C VAL A 61 4.61 15.26 10.27
N ASN A 62 3.70 15.62 9.36
CA ASN A 62 2.80 16.76 9.47
C ASN A 62 1.50 16.34 10.19
N ALA A 63 1.37 16.70 11.46
CA ALA A 63 0.20 16.39 12.29
C ALA A 63 -1.13 16.93 11.72
N ASP A 64 -1.11 18.06 11.00
CA ASP A 64 -2.32 18.62 10.39
C ASP A 64 -2.86 17.69 9.29
N ALA A 65 -1.98 17.05 8.53
CA ALA A 65 -2.37 16.08 7.50
C ALA A 65 -3.01 14.82 8.11
N VAL A 66 -2.48 14.36 9.25
CA VAL A 66 -3.06 13.23 10.01
C VAL A 66 -4.43 13.61 10.56
N THR A 67 -4.55 14.79 11.18
CA THR A 67 -5.81 15.29 11.74
C THR A 67 -6.90 15.38 10.67
N ALA A 68 -6.56 15.93 9.49
CA ALA A 68 -7.51 16.05 8.39
C ALA A 68 -8.08 14.70 7.95
N LEU A 69 -7.25 13.65 7.87
CA LEU A 69 -7.72 12.31 7.53
C LEU A 69 -8.44 11.62 8.68
N ALA A 70 -8.04 11.88 9.94
CA ALA A 70 -8.76 11.38 11.10
C ALA A 70 -10.19 11.92 11.16
N GLU A 71 -10.44 13.19 10.79
CA GLU A 71 -11.77 13.77 10.64
C GLU A 71 -12.62 13.09 9.54
N GLU A 72 -11.96 12.48 8.55
CA GLU A 72 -12.60 11.67 7.51
C GLU A 72 -12.85 10.20 7.95
N GLY A 73 -12.45 9.82 9.18
CA GLY A 73 -12.69 8.50 9.76
C GLY A 73 -11.54 7.51 9.63
N PHE A 74 -10.33 7.97 9.27
CA PHE A 74 -9.14 7.13 9.28
C PHE A 74 -8.56 6.96 10.68
N ALA A 75 -7.91 5.83 10.94
CA ALA A 75 -7.08 5.64 12.12
C ALA A 75 -5.78 6.45 11.95
N GLY A 76 -5.77 7.68 12.45
CA GLY A 76 -4.61 8.57 12.42
C GLY A 76 -3.74 8.37 13.65
N THR A 77 -2.41 8.32 13.47
CA THR A 77 -1.43 8.17 14.55
C THR A 77 -0.41 9.31 14.53
N THR A 78 0.10 9.68 15.71
CA THR A 78 0.99 10.81 15.85
C THR A 78 2.47 10.41 15.95
N THR A 79 2.74 9.14 16.23
CA THR A 79 4.09 8.58 16.26
C THR A 79 4.20 7.36 15.37
N LEU A 80 5.40 7.03 14.93
CA LEU A 80 5.66 5.88 14.09
C LEU A 80 5.48 4.57 14.87
N GLU A 81 5.80 4.56 16.16
CA GLU A 81 5.59 3.44 17.06
C GLU A 81 4.10 3.11 17.22
N GLU A 82 3.27 4.14 17.44
CA GLU A 82 1.82 3.99 17.51
C GLU A 82 1.25 3.49 16.19
N PHE A 83 1.73 4.03 15.06
CA PHE A 83 1.35 3.60 13.73
C PHE A 83 1.60 2.11 13.52
N VAL A 84 2.81 1.63 13.80
CA VAL A 84 3.16 0.22 13.64
C VAL A 84 2.38 -0.67 14.61
N ALA A 85 2.17 -0.22 15.86
CA ALA A 85 1.42 -0.97 16.86
C ALA A 85 -0.09 -1.09 16.55
N THR A 86 -0.63 -0.18 15.74
CA THR A 86 -2.06 -0.18 15.34
C THR A 86 -2.33 -1.14 14.18
N LEU A 87 -1.30 -1.56 13.45
CA LEU A 87 -1.43 -2.46 12.30
C LEU A 87 -1.44 -3.93 12.73
N ASP A 88 -2.32 -4.70 12.11
CA ASP A 88 -2.39 -6.15 12.25
C ASP A 88 -1.19 -6.84 11.57
N THR A 89 -0.62 -7.85 12.21
CA THR A 89 0.48 -8.65 11.66
C THR A 89 -0.03 -9.80 10.79
N PRO A 90 0.64 -10.15 9.68
CA PRO A 90 1.79 -9.45 9.09
C PRO A 90 1.37 -8.14 8.45
N ARG A 91 2.11 -7.07 8.74
CA ARG A 91 1.78 -5.71 8.33
C ARG A 91 2.10 -5.46 6.86
N SER A 92 1.28 -4.63 6.22
CA SER A 92 1.57 -4.08 4.89
C SER A 92 1.64 -2.57 5.01
N ILE A 93 2.80 -1.98 4.75
CA ILE A 93 3.06 -0.55 4.95
C ILE A 93 3.49 0.08 3.64
N TRP A 94 2.68 1.03 3.15
CA TRP A 94 2.96 1.80 1.95
C TRP A 94 3.63 3.13 2.31
N VAL A 95 4.83 3.33 1.79
CA VAL A 95 5.61 4.56 1.95
C VAL A 95 5.42 5.42 0.71
N MET A 96 4.69 6.54 0.87
CA MET A 96 4.36 7.49 -0.20
C MET A 96 4.97 8.87 0.10
N ILE A 97 6.27 8.90 0.32
CA ILE A 97 7.05 10.12 0.56
C ILE A 97 8.04 10.37 -0.57
N PRO A 98 8.60 11.59 -0.70
CA PRO A 98 9.62 11.84 -1.71
C PRO A 98 10.82 10.90 -1.55
N ALA A 99 11.33 10.37 -2.66
CA ALA A 99 12.41 9.37 -2.72
C ALA A 99 13.65 9.72 -1.88
N ALA A 100 13.93 11.02 -1.75
CA ALA A 100 15.07 11.53 -0.95
C ALA A 100 14.96 11.18 0.54
N PHE A 101 13.76 10.97 1.08
CA PHE A 101 13.51 10.72 2.50
C PHE A 101 13.21 9.25 2.81
N VAL A 102 13.12 8.39 1.80
CA VAL A 102 12.76 6.97 2.01
C VAL A 102 13.81 6.25 2.85
N SER A 103 15.10 6.50 2.63
CA SER A 103 16.16 5.84 3.43
C SER A 103 16.08 6.21 4.90
N GLU A 104 15.94 7.50 5.23
CA GLU A 104 15.78 7.96 6.61
C GLU A 104 14.51 7.38 7.27
N MET A 105 13.42 7.28 6.52
CA MET A 105 12.19 6.66 7.01
C MET A 105 12.40 5.18 7.30
N LEU A 106 13.08 4.44 6.42
CA LEU A 106 13.38 3.03 6.64
C LEU A 106 14.28 2.79 7.84
N ASP A 107 15.26 3.67 8.09
CA ASP A 107 16.16 3.58 9.25
C ASP A 107 15.41 3.58 10.59
N VAL A 108 14.30 4.32 10.67
CA VAL A 108 13.46 4.40 11.88
C VAL A 108 12.30 3.42 11.88
N LEU A 109 11.77 3.05 10.71
CA LEU A 109 10.64 2.12 10.58
C LEU A 109 11.07 0.67 10.78
N VAL A 110 12.15 0.23 10.12
CA VAL A 110 12.58 -1.19 10.11
C VAL A 110 12.82 -1.77 11.51
N PRO A 111 13.40 -1.04 12.48
CA PRO A 111 13.55 -1.55 13.85
C PRO A 111 12.22 -1.86 14.57
N LEU A 112 11.10 -1.34 14.09
CA LEU A 112 9.76 -1.54 14.66
C LEU A 112 8.99 -2.70 14.00
N LEU A 113 9.53 -3.25 12.91
CA LEU A 113 8.86 -4.27 12.11
C LEU A 113 9.25 -5.69 12.58
N ASP A 114 8.34 -6.61 12.32
CA ASP A 114 8.52 -8.04 12.59
C ASP A 114 8.77 -8.83 11.29
N THR A 115 9.15 -10.08 11.46
CA THR A 115 9.24 -11.04 10.34
C THR A 115 7.90 -11.15 9.61
N ASP A 116 7.94 -11.26 8.30
CA ASP A 116 6.81 -11.31 7.37
C ASP A 116 6.08 -9.98 7.13
N ASP A 117 6.47 -8.89 7.80
CA ASP A 117 5.99 -7.57 7.44
C ASP A 117 6.46 -7.17 6.04
N THR A 118 5.66 -6.36 5.34
CA THR A 118 5.92 -5.90 3.98
C THR A 118 6.00 -4.38 3.94
N VAL A 119 7.11 -3.86 3.41
CA VAL A 119 7.27 -2.44 3.09
C VAL A 119 7.11 -2.24 1.59
N ILE A 120 6.24 -1.33 1.19
CA ILE A 120 5.94 -0.98 -0.20
C ILE A 120 6.43 0.45 -0.45
N ASP A 121 7.47 0.62 -1.25
CA ASP A 121 7.96 1.94 -1.67
C ASP A 121 7.19 2.42 -2.89
N GLY A 122 6.34 3.42 -2.70
CA GLY A 122 5.58 4.10 -3.75
C GLY A 122 6.15 5.46 -4.13
N GLY A 123 7.33 5.82 -3.60
CA GLY A 123 7.93 7.15 -3.73
C GLY A 123 8.63 7.43 -5.07
N ASN A 124 8.57 6.52 -6.04
CA ASN A 124 9.33 6.58 -7.30
C ASN A 124 10.84 6.69 -7.06
N SER A 125 11.37 5.87 -6.19
CA SER A 125 12.80 5.74 -5.91
C SER A 125 13.57 5.24 -7.13
N TRP A 126 14.88 5.43 -7.14
CA TRP A 126 15.70 4.85 -8.17
C TRP A 126 15.83 3.33 -7.96
N TYR A 127 15.41 2.53 -8.92
CA TYR A 127 15.29 1.07 -8.83
C TYR A 127 16.53 0.34 -8.27
N ARG A 128 17.76 0.90 -8.41
CA ARG A 128 18.95 0.30 -7.83
C ARG A 128 18.99 0.40 -6.31
N LEU A 129 18.49 1.52 -5.76
CA LEU A 129 18.34 1.67 -4.32
C LEU A 129 17.31 0.66 -3.79
N ASP A 130 16.25 0.40 -4.55
CA ASP A 130 15.22 -0.55 -4.14
C ASP A 130 15.74 -1.99 -4.16
N VAL A 131 16.59 -2.34 -5.14
CA VAL A 131 17.31 -3.62 -5.16
C VAL A 131 18.22 -3.76 -3.94
N ASP A 132 18.92 -2.73 -3.54
CA ASP A 132 19.84 -2.79 -2.40
C ASP A 132 19.08 -2.82 -1.07
N ARG A 133 18.00 -2.06 -0.92
CA ARG A 133 17.07 -2.13 0.23
C ARG A 133 16.46 -3.52 0.37
N ALA A 134 15.99 -4.12 -0.72
CA ALA A 134 15.45 -5.48 -0.71
C ALA A 134 16.48 -6.50 -0.20
N LYS A 135 17.74 -6.39 -0.63
CA LYS A 135 18.85 -7.26 -0.15
C LYS A 135 19.13 -7.06 1.34
N GLU A 136 18.99 -5.84 1.84
CA GLU A 136 19.21 -5.52 3.26
C GLU A 136 18.07 -6.02 4.15
N LEU A 137 16.81 -5.93 3.68
CA LEU A 137 15.63 -6.26 4.47
C LEU A 137 15.29 -7.76 4.45
N THR A 138 15.58 -8.46 3.34
CA THR A 138 15.32 -9.89 3.21
C THR A 138 15.95 -10.75 4.33
N PRO A 139 17.21 -10.53 4.76
CA PRO A 139 17.80 -11.28 5.87
C PRO A 139 17.14 -11.01 7.23
N LYS A 140 16.42 -9.88 7.36
CA LYS A 140 15.65 -9.52 8.56
C LYS A 140 14.25 -10.15 8.54
N GLY A 141 13.91 -10.87 7.47
CA GLY A 141 12.58 -11.46 7.27
C GLY A 141 11.51 -10.46 6.81
N ILE A 142 11.91 -9.24 6.43
CA ILE A 142 11.01 -8.18 5.97
C ILE A 142 10.97 -8.19 4.44
N HIS A 143 9.77 -8.15 3.89
CA HIS A 143 9.56 -8.06 2.45
C HIS A 143 9.64 -6.62 1.98
N TYR A 144 10.28 -6.41 0.84
CA TYR A 144 10.37 -5.09 0.20
C TYR A 144 9.81 -5.16 -1.22
N VAL A 145 8.90 -4.25 -1.52
CA VAL A 145 8.23 -4.14 -2.83
C VAL A 145 8.40 -2.71 -3.34
N ASP A 146 8.94 -2.57 -4.54
CA ASP A 146 8.98 -1.31 -5.28
C ASP A 146 7.73 -1.16 -6.13
N VAL A 147 7.07 0.01 -6.06
CA VAL A 147 5.87 0.28 -6.83
C VAL A 147 5.96 1.64 -7.53
N GLY A 148 6.20 1.59 -8.82
CA GLY A 148 6.02 2.76 -9.67
C GLY A 148 4.54 3.12 -9.79
N THR A 149 4.15 4.26 -9.23
CA THR A 149 2.74 4.70 -9.17
C THR A 149 2.48 5.81 -10.18
N SER A 150 1.54 5.58 -11.10
CA SER A 150 1.05 6.55 -12.08
C SER A 150 -0.44 6.83 -11.88
N GLY A 151 -0.87 8.06 -12.05
CA GLY A 151 -2.27 8.49 -11.91
C GLY A 151 -2.42 9.90 -11.34
N GLY A 152 -1.42 10.36 -10.62
CA GLY A 152 -1.39 11.70 -10.03
C GLY A 152 -2.65 12.02 -9.22
N VAL A 153 -3.11 13.27 -9.28
CA VAL A 153 -4.30 13.74 -8.56
C VAL A 153 -5.59 13.08 -9.08
N ALA A 154 -5.64 12.73 -10.37
CA ALA A 154 -6.80 12.07 -10.96
C ALA A 154 -6.98 10.60 -10.52
N GLY A 155 -5.98 10.03 -9.86
CA GLY A 155 -6.01 8.64 -9.37
C GLY A 155 -7.12 8.37 -8.36
N LEU A 156 -7.54 9.36 -7.60
CA LEU A 156 -8.67 9.22 -6.67
C LEU A 156 -9.94 8.75 -7.40
N GLU A 157 -10.27 9.37 -8.53
CA GLU A 157 -11.47 9.06 -9.30
C GLU A 157 -11.26 7.93 -10.31
N ARG A 158 -10.13 7.98 -11.05
CA ARG A 158 -9.88 7.10 -12.20
C ARG A 158 -9.10 5.84 -11.85
N GLY A 159 -8.49 5.78 -10.67
CA GLY A 159 -7.58 4.72 -10.25
C GLY A 159 -6.12 5.03 -10.58
N TYR A 160 -5.26 4.16 -10.07
CA TYR A 160 -3.82 4.23 -10.28
C TYR A 160 -3.35 3.06 -11.15
N SER A 161 -2.35 3.31 -12.00
CA SER A 161 -1.61 2.25 -12.66
C SER A 161 -0.34 1.98 -11.85
N LEU A 162 -0.10 0.73 -11.52
CA LEU A 162 0.99 0.30 -10.67
C LEU A 162 1.95 -0.61 -11.45
N MET A 163 3.23 -0.32 -11.38
CA MET A 163 4.31 -1.21 -11.83
C MET A 163 4.98 -1.78 -10.58
N ILE A 164 4.84 -3.07 -10.35
CA ILE A 164 5.22 -3.72 -9.10
C ILE A 164 6.48 -4.56 -9.31
N GLY A 165 7.50 -4.33 -8.51
CA GLY A 165 8.73 -5.10 -8.45
C GLY A 165 9.01 -5.59 -7.03
N GLY A 166 9.37 -6.87 -6.90
CA GLY A 166 9.67 -7.47 -5.59
C GLY A 166 9.88 -8.97 -5.69
N GLY A 167 10.03 -9.63 -4.55
CA GLY A 167 10.07 -11.09 -4.48
C GLY A 167 8.68 -11.72 -4.68
N ASP A 168 8.62 -12.90 -5.29
CA ASP A 168 7.37 -13.60 -5.61
C ASP A 168 6.45 -13.78 -4.38
N THR A 169 7.02 -14.04 -3.21
CA THR A 169 6.28 -14.20 -1.94
C THR A 169 5.60 -12.89 -1.50
N ALA A 170 6.24 -11.75 -1.74
CA ALA A 170 5.71 -10.44 -1.35
C ALA A 170 4.63 -9.95 -2.33
N ILE A 171 4.80 -10.24 -3.63
CA ILE A 171 3.87 -9.80 -4.70
C ILE A 171 2.60 -10.65 -4.72
N GLY A 172 2.65 -11.89 -4.26
CA GLY A 172 1.54 -12.86 -4.30
C GLY A 172 0.59 -12.81 -3.10
N ARG A 173 0.80 -11.84 -2.18
CA ARG A 173 -0.05 -11.61 -0.99
C ARG A 173 -1.19 -10.60 -1.23
#